data_7818127f2093074a155dc93fbb836b63
#
_entry.id   7818127f2093074a155dc93fbb836b63
#
_cell.length_a   1.000
_cell.length_b   1.000
_cell.length_c   1.000
_cell.angle_alpha   90.00
_cell.angle_beta   90.00
_cell.angle_gamma   90.00
#
_symmetry.space_group_name_H-M   'P 1'
#
loop_
_entity.id
_entity.type
_entity.pdbx_description
1 polymer ?
#
loop_
_entity_poly.entity_id
_entity_poly.type
_entity_poly.pdbx_seq_one_letter_code
_entity_poly.pdbx_strand_id
1 'polypeptide(L)'
;IGCFFDPSTQMLLESQRIIDALAQGPTGNTLLDALAGYGSAADALRNDAIAEFSPFDGDPHSEFEAGDVDNTTRYAASVAAGGHSVVLDCAAGVNTAEQAVALASRCVMSGRSVLYVPCVSDQKRRFMQAMRANELGGLVLDLADPDTNGAIDKQLITAVGFQSGVATSRFDQLSDELVGVRSRLTRYLGDLHGVNQDWDASAYQTIQHLANIAELPTHPAT
;
A
#
# COMPACT_ATOMS: atom_id res chain seq x y z
N ILE A 1 19.94 45.16 9.11
CA ILE A 1 20.68 43.94 8.76
C ILE A 1 19.87 42.83 9.36
N GLY A 2 19.30 41.96 8.55
CA GLY A 2 18.55 40.78 8.98
C GLY A 2 19.32 39.52 8.60
N CYS A 3 19.26 38.49 9.45
CA CYS A 3 19.70 37.14 9.08
C CYS A 3 18.52 36.43 8.41
N PHE A 4 18.70 36.00 7.16
CA PHE A 4 17.74 35.18 6.46
C PHE A 4 18.28 33.77 6.42
N PHE A 5 17.44 32.80 6.80
CA PHE A 5 17.75 31.40 6.60
C PHE A 5 17.54 31.04 5.12
N ASP A 6 18.59 30.63 4.44
CA ASP A 6 18.52 30.11 3.08
C ASP A 6 18.59 28.58 3.08
N PRO A 7 17.46 27.88 2.89
CA PRO A 7 17.42 26.42 2.85
C PRO A 7 18.20 25.83 1.67
N SER A 8 18.44 26.62 0.61
CA SER A 8 19.16 26.17 -0.58
C SER A 8 20.61 25.82 -0.25
N THR A 9 21.25 26.54 0.66
CA THR A 9 22.64 26.25 1.07
C THR A 9 22.75 24.86 1.71
N GLN A 10 21.80 24.50 2.56
CA GLN A 10 21.80 23.17 3.18
C GLN A 10 21.54 22.06 2.16
N MET A 11 20.59 22.28 1.24
CA MET A 11 20.33 21.33 0.14
C MET A 11 21.56 21.13 -0.75
N LEU A 12 22.30 22.20 -1.06
CA LEU A 12 23.55 22.10 -1.83
C LEU A 12 24.61 21.27 -1.11
N LEU A 13 24.80 21.50 0.20
CA LEU A 13 25.76 20.74 1.00
C LEU A 13 25.39 19.25 1.07
N GLU A 14 24.11 18.92 1.28
CA GLU A 14 23.65 17.52 1.30
C GLU A 14 23.78 16.88 -0.09
N SER A 15 23.44 17.60 -1.16
CA SER A 15 23.61 17.11 -2.53
C SER A 15 25.09 16.83 -2.82
N GLN A 16 26.01 17.70 -2.39
CA GLN A 16 27.44 17.48 -2.56
C GLN A 16 27.92 16.25 -1.80
N ARG A 17 27.46 16.03 -0.57
CA ARG A 17 27.78 14.81 0.21
C ARG A 17 27.32 13.54 -0.51
N ILE A 18 26.14 13.56 -1.10
CA ILE A 18 25.62 12.41 -1.88
C ILE A 18 26.50 12.17 -3.11
N ILE A 19 26.86 13.23 -3.85
CA ILE A 19 27.74 13.14 -5.01
C ILE A 19 29.11 12.58 -4.61
N ASP A 20 29.70 13.08 -3.53
CA ASP A 20 30.99 12.64 -3.03
C ASP A 20 30.95 11.16 -2.58
N ALA A 21 29.86 10.73 -1.94
CA ALA A 21 29.67 9.33 -1.56
C ALA A 21 29.57 8.41 -2.79
N LEU A 22 28.77 8.80 -3.79
CA LEU A 22 28.63 8.05 -5.05
C LEU A 22 29.94 8.00 -5.84
N ALA A 23 30.76 9.04 -5.76
CA ALA A 23 32.07 9.07 -6.40
C ALA A 23 33.10 8.11 -5.77
N GLN A 24 32.91 7.72 -4.50
CA GLN A 24 33.78 6.76 -3.80
C GLN A 24 33.43 5.30 -4.11
N GLY A 25 32.25 5.02 -4.68
CA GLY A 25 31.79 3.69 -5.03
C GLY A 25 30.31 3.46 -4.71
N PRO A 26 29.80 2.22 -4.89
CA PRO A 26 28.44 1.89 -4.59
C PRO A 26 28.10 2.17 -3.12
N THR A 27 26.92 2.76 -2.89
CA THR A 27 26.45 3.14 -1.54
C THR A 27 25.85 1.97 -0.77
N GLY A 28 25.56 0.86 -1.45
CA GLY A 28 24.81 -0.28 -0.92
C GLY A 28 23.29 -0.10 -1.00
N ASN A 29 22.82 1.04 -1.50
CA ASN A 29 21.41 1.22 -1.85
C ASN A 29 21.24 0.94 -3.35
N THR A 30 20.63 -0.19 -3.68
CA THR A 30 20.50 -0.68 -5.05
C THR A 30 19.86 0.34 -5.99
N LEU A 31 18.84 1.07 -5.52
CA LEU A 31 18.16 2.08 -6.33
C LEU A 31 19.07 3.29 -6.62
N LEU A 32 19.75 3.82 -5.59
CA LEU A 32 20.68 4.95 -5.76
C LEU A 32 21.87 4.57 -6.63
N ASP A 33 22.40 3.38 -6.42
CA ASP A 33 23.53 2.87 -7.20
C ASP A 33 23.13 2.65 -8.67
N ALA A 34 21.94 2.13 -8.94
CA ALA A 34 21.40 2.00 -10.30
C ALA A 34 21.20 3.37 -10.98
N LEU A 35 20.66 4.35 -10.26
CA LEU A 35 20.49 5.72 -10.76
C LEU A 35 21.85 6.41 -11.01
N ALA A 36 22.87 6.09 -10.21
CA ALA A 36 24.23 6.55 -10.40
C ALA A 36 24.97 5.85 -11.57
N GLY A 37 24.34 4.86 -12.22
CA GLY A 37 24.88 4.19 -13.40
C GLY A 37 25.68 2.90 -13.12
N TYR A 38 25.63 2.37 -11.91
CA TYR A 38 26.22 1.06 -11.60
C TYR A 38 25.42 -0.07 -12.24
N GLY A 39 25.98 -0.69 -13.30
CA GLY A 39 25.28 -1.72 -14.10
C GLY A 39 24.82 -2.92 -13.28
N SER A 40 25.64 -3.40 -12.33
CA SER A 40 25.28 -4.51 -11.46
C SER A 40 24.05 -4.22 -10.58
N ALA A 41 23.90 -2.99 -10.11
CA ALA A 41 22.72 -2.56 -9.34
C ALA A 41 21.48 -2.44 -10.24
N ALA A 42 21.65 -1.92 -11.45
CA ALA A 42 20.56 -1.86 -12.43
C ALA A 42 20.07 -3.26 -12.85
N ASP A 43 21.00 -4.20 -13.02
CA ASP A 43 20.66 -5.59 -13.34
C ASP A 43 19.98 -6.30 -12.16
N ALA A 44 20.41 -6.03 -10.93
CA ALA A 44 19.75 -6.54 -9.73
C ALA A 44 18.28 -6.08 -9.67
N LEU A 45 18.00 -4.80 -9.94
CA LEU A 45 16.63 -4.27 -9.96
C LEU A 45 15.77 -4.88 -11.09
N ARG A 46 16.36 -5.14 -12.27
CA ARG A 46 15.62 -5.76 -13.39
C ARG A 46 15.28 -7.23 -13.14
N ASN A 47 16.15 -7.92 -12.42
CA ASN A 47 16.00 -9.35 -12.13
C ASN A 47 15.33 -9.60 -10.79
N ASP A 48 14.88 -8.56 -10.11
CA ASP A 48 14.22 -8.67 -8.82
C ASP A 48 12.84 -9.34 -9.00
N ALA A 49 12.66 -10.47 -8.32
CA ALA A 49 11.45 -11.26 -8.43
C ALA A 49 10.36 -10.64 -7.52
N ILE A 50 9.40 -10.00 -8.13
CA ILE A 50 8.22 -9.45 -7.46
C ILE A 50 7.07 -10.46 -7.63
N ALA A 51 6.27 -10.66 -6.58
CA ALA A 51 5.09 -11.50 -6.65
C ALA A 51 4.10 -10.98 -7.72
N GLU A 52 3.47 -11.89 -8.44
CA GLU A 52 2.47 -11.53 -9.43
C GLU A 52 1.25 -10.88 -8.80
N PHE A 53 0.66 -9.93 -9.51
CA PHE A 53 -0.61 -9.32 -9.08
C PHE A 53 -1.73 -10.35 -9.10
N SER A 54 -2.46 -10.44 -7.98
CA SER A 54 -3.70 -11.21 -7.89
C SER A 54 -4.90 -10.25 -7.83
N PRO A 55 -5.93 -10.45 -8.66
CA PRO A 55 -7.17 -9.69 -8.54
C PRO A 55 -8.03 -10.12 -7.34
N PHE A 56 -7.65 -11.22 -6.68
CA PHE A 56 -8.34 -11.73 -5.50
C PHE A 56 -7.64 -11.27 -4.24
N ASP A 57 -8.42 -11.12 -3.18
CA ASP A 57 -7.91 -10.83 -1.86
C ASP A 57 -6.95 -11.93 -1.38
N GLY A 58 -5.92 -11.51 -0.66
CA GLY A 58 -4.93 -12.40 -0.06
C GLY A 58 -5.45 -13.13 1.20
N ASP A 59 -4.50 -13.66 1.97
CA ASP A 59 -4.80 -14.25 3.28
C ASP A 59 -5.11 -13.14 4.29
N PRO A 60 -6.31 -13.12 4.91
CA PRO A 60 -6.69 -12.13 5.90
C PRO A 60 -5.74 -12.02 7.10
N HIS A 61 -5.04 -13.11 7.47
CA HIS A 61 -4.04 -13.09 8.54
C HIS A 61 -2.80 -12.25 8.20
N SER A 62 -2.61 -11.95 6.93
CA SER A 62 -1.50 -11.12 6.44
C SER A 62 -1.95 -9.75 5.92
N GLU A 63 -3.23 -9.40 6.00
CA GLU A 63 -3.76 -8.11 5.60
C GLU A 63 -3.65 -7.11 6.76
N PHE A 64 -2.61 -6.29 6.72
CA PHE A 64 -2.31 -5.27 7.74
C PHE A 64 -2.47 -3.84 7.20
N GLU A 65 -3.11 -3.68 6.07
CA GLU A 65 -3.44 -2.39 5.50
C GLU A 65 -4.55 -1.74 6.32
N ALA A 66 -4.29 -0.54 6.86
CA ALA A 66 -5.31 0.22 7.56
C ALA A 66 -6.27 0.87 6.57
N GLY A 67 -7.56 0.80 6.88
CA GLY A 67 -8.63 1.35 6.04
C GLY A 67 -9.12 0.37 4.98
N ASP A 68 -10.11 0.83 4.20
CA ASP A 68 -10.67 0.06 3.09
C ASP A 68 -9.98 0.47 1.79
N VAL A 69 -9.13 -0.41 1.26
CA VAL A 69 -8.32 -0.16 0.08
C VAL A 69 -8.53 -1.23 -0.98
N ASP A 70 -8.34 -0.85 -2.24
CA ASP A 70 -8.44 -1.75 -3.38
C ASP A 70 -7.26 -2.74 -3.46
N ASN A 71 -7.42 -3.77 -4.29
CA ASN A 71 -6.41 -4.81 -4.46
C ASN A 71 -5.10 -4.29 -5.07
N THR A 72 -5.15 -3.21 -5.87
CA THR A 72 -3.95 -2.57 -6.43
C THR A 72 -3.12 -1.93 -5.31
N THR A 73 -3.79 -1.22 -4.39
CA THR A 73 -3.13 -0.63 -3.21
C THR A 73 -2.59 -1.71 -2.28
N ARG A 74 -3.32 -2.80 -2.02
CA ARG A 74 -2.81 -3.95 -1.24
C ARG A 74 -1.59 -4.58 -1.87
N TYR A 75 -1.63 -4.82 -3.17
CA TYR A 75 -0.49 -5.34 -3.90
C TYR A 75 0.73 -4.41 -3.79
N ALA A 76 0.54 -3.10 -4.03
CA ALA A 76 1.61 -2.12 -3.89
C ALA A 76 2.17 -2.09 -2.46
N ALA A 77 1.31 -2.18 -1.44
CA ALA A 77 1.72 -2.24 -0.04
C ALA A 77 2.53 -3.50 0.28
N SER A 78 2.14 -4.67 -0.24
CA SER A 78 2.87 -5.92 -0.04
C SER A 78 4.24 -5.90 -0.73
N VAL A 79 4.33 -5.35 -1.94
CA VAL A 79 5.58 -5.17 -2.68
C VAL A 79 6.52 -4.21 -1.94
N ALA A 80 6.01 -3.07 -1.48
CA ALA A 80 6.78 -2.11 -0.68
C ALA A 80 7.27 -2.71 0.65
N ALA A 81 6.42 -3.47 1.35
CA ALA A 81 6.77 -4.18 2.57
C ALA A 81 7.83 -5.27 2.31
N GLY A 82 7.86 -5.88 1.13
CA GLY A 82 8.92 -6.76 0.66
C GLY A 82 10.28 -6.07 0.46
N GLY A 83 10.31 -4.75 0.40
CA GLY A 83 11.53 -3.95 0.21
C GLY A 83 11.77 -3.49 -1.21
N HIS A 84 10.79 -3.67 -2.08
CA HIS A 84 10.87 -3.23 -3.46
C HIS A 84 10.38 -1.79 -3.63
N SER A 85 10.87 -1.11 -4.65
CA SER A 85 10.40 0.23 -5.01
C SER A 85 9.10 0.14 -5.79
N VAL A 86 8.12 0.97 -5.42
CA VAL A 86 6.80 1.01 -6.04
C VAL A 86 6.47 2.43 -6.48
N VAL A 87 5.89 2.57 -7.66
CA VAL A 87 5.23 3.80 -8.12
C VAL A 87 3.74 3.50 -8.23
N LEU A 88 2.93 4.21 -7.43
CA LEU A 88 1.49 4.10 -7.47
C LEU A 88 0.91 5.33 -8.17
N ASP A 89 0.42 5.16 -9.40
CA ASP A 89 -0.26 6.20 -10.16
C ASP A 89 -1.76 6.17 -9.83
N CYS A 90 -2.25 7.25 -9.27
CA CYS A 90 -3.62 7.34 -8.77
C CYS A 90 -4.47 8.20 -9.69
N ALA A 91 -5.63 7.69 -10.07
CA ALA A 91 -6.61 8.46 -10.83
C ALA A 91 -7.05 9.72 -10.07
N ALA A 92 -7.47 10.74 -10.82
CA ALA A 92 -7.99 11.96 -10.24
C ALA A 92 -9.21 11.67 -9.34
N GLY A 93 -9.21 12.20 -8.12
CA GLY A 93 -10.27 12.00 -7.13
C GLY A 93 -10.04 10.87 -6.14
N VAL A 94 -9.02 10.04 -6.33
CA VAL A 94 -8.64 9.01 -5.35
C VAL A 94 -8.03 9.66 -4.10
N ASN A 95 -8.37 9.14 -2.93
CA ASN A 95 -7.81 9.62 -1.66
C ASN A 95 -6.42 9.03 -1.41
N THR A 96 -5.40 9.68 -1.97
CA THR A 96 -4.00 9.25 -1.84
C THR A 96 -3.50 9.20 -0.40
N ALA A 97 -4.15 9.90 0.53
CA ALA A 97 -3.78 9.85 1.94
C ALA A 97 -4.15 8.51 2.58
N GLU A 98 -5.31 7.95 2.26
CA GLU A 98 -5.71 6.61 2.73
C GLU A 98 -4.80 5.53 2.16
N GLN A 99 -4.45 5.61 0.88
CA GLN A 99 -3.50 4.70 0.28
C GLN A 99 -2.12 4.78 0.95
N ALA A 100 -1.63 6.00 1.24
CA ALA A 100 -0.37 6.17 1.94
C ALA A 100 -0.42 5.59 3.37
N VAL A 101 -1.55 5.71 4.08
CA VAL A 101 -1.75 5.09 5.40
C VAL A 101 -1.73 3.56 5.29
N ALA A 102 -2.39 2.99 4.30
CA ALA A 102 -2.40 1.54 4.07
C ALA A 102 -0.98 1.00 3.79
N LEU A 103 -0.21 1.68 2.92
CA LEU A 103 1.19 1.31 2.67
C LEU A 103 2.03 1.41 3.94
N ALA A 104 1.87 2.51 4.70
CA ALA A 104 2.62 2.74 5.92
C ALA A 104 2.33 1.67 6.98
N SER A 105 1.05 1.35 7.22
CA SER A 105 0.64 0.34 8.20
C SER A 105 1.17 -1.05 7.83
N ARG A 106 1.09 -1.44 6.56
CA ARG A 106 1.65 -2.70 6.07
C ARG A 106 3.16 -2.78 6.28
N CYS A 107 3.90 -1.71 5.95
CA CYS A 107 5.34 -1.66 6.14
C CYS A 107 5.72 -1.75 7.62
N VAL A 108 5.03 -1.03 8.50
CA VAL A 108 5.28 -1.06 9.97
C VAL A 108 5.01 -2.45 10.52
N MET A 109 3.91 -3.10 10.14
CA MET A 109 3.60 -4.47 10.56
C MET A 109 4.61 -5.50 10.04
N SER A 110 5.31 -5.19 8.95
CA SER A 110 6.44 -5.99 8.44
C SER A 110 7.78 -5.64 9.12
N GLY A 111 7.77 -4.86 10.20
CA GLY A 111 8.95 -4.50 10.98
C GLY A 111 9.79 -3.37 10.35
N ARG A 112 9.26 -2.61 9.40
CA ARG A 112 9.96 -1.51 8.75
C ARG A 112 9.59 -0.17 9.38
N SER A 113 10.55 0.74 9.43
CA SER A 113 10.28 2.16 9.70
C SER A 113 9.85 2.87 8.42
N VAL A 114 8.92 3.81 8.54
CA VAL A 114 8.36 4.54 7.40
C VAL A 114 8.62 6.03 7.56
N LEU A 115 9.16 6.66 6.53
CA LEU A 115 9.26 8.12 6.41
C LEU A 115 8.29 8.59 5.33
N TYR A 116 7.27 9.35 5.73
CA TYR A 116 6.35 9.99 4.81
C TYR A 116 6.80 11.41 4.49
N VAL A 117 7.06 11.70 3.22
CA VAL A 117 7.53 13.01 2.73
C VAL A 117 6.48 13.61 1.80
N PRO A 118 5.59 14.48 2.29
CA PRO A 118 4.58 15.13 1.47
C PRO A 118 5.19 16.26 0.63
N CYS A 119 4.72 16.44 -0.61
CA CYS A 119 5.13 17.53 -1.46
C CYS A 119 4.54 18.88 -1.04
N VAL A 120 3.36 18.88 -0.42
CA VAL A 120 2.65 20.07 0.05
C VAL A 120 2.00 19.85 1.41
N SER A 121 1.82 20.93 2.16
CA SER A 121 1.26 20.89 3.53
C SER A 121 -0.15 20.28 3.59
N ASP A 122 -0.94 20.40 2.53
CA ASP A 122 -2.28 19.80 2.47
C ASP A 122 -2.22 18.26 2.47
N GLN A 123 -1.26 17.66 1.77
CA GLN A 123 -1.05 16.22 1.78
C GLN A 123 -0.66 15.74 3.18
N LYS A 124 0.24 16.45 3.87
CA LYS A 124 0.59 16.17 5.27
C LYS A 124 -0.66 16.17 6.16
N ARG A 125 -1.48 17.23 6.06
CA ARG A 125 -2.69 17.37 6.86
C ARG A 125 -3.67 16.21 6.62
N ARG A 126 -3.92 15.84 5.35
CA ARG A 126 -4.80 14.72 4.99
C ARG A 126 -4.26 13.39 5.49
N PHE A 127 -2.96 13.15 5.35
CA PHE A 127 -2.32 11.95 5.88
C PHE A 127 -2.49 11.84 7.40
N MET A 128 -2.19 12.92 8.15
CA MET A 128 -2.37 12.96 9.60
C MET A 128 -3.83 12.76 10.01
N GLN A 129 -4.78 13.29 9.24
CA GLN A 129 -6.21 13.07 9.47
C GLN A 129 -6.59 11.61 9.23
N ALA A 130 -6.12 10.99 8.16
CA ALA A 130 -6.36 9.58 7.84
C ALA A 130 -5.73 8.65 8.90
N MET A 131 -4.51 8.94 9.38
CA MET A 131 -3.89 8.21 10.49
C MET A 131 -4.73 8.27 11.76
N ARG A 132 -5.28 9.44 12.10
CA ARG A 132 -6.16 9.59 13.28
C ARG A 132 -7.49 8.87 13.09
N ALA A 133 -8.08 8.92 11.91
CA ALA A 133 -9.32 8.22 11.59
C ALA A 133 -9.20 6.69 11.74
N ASN A 134 -8.00 6.16 11.52
CA ASN A 134 -7.67 4.75 11.72
C ASN A 134 -7.06 4.46 13.10
N GLU A 135 -7.16 5.38 14.05
CA GLU A 135 -6.62 5.24 15.41
C GLU A 135 -5.09 5.03 15.48
N LEU A 136 -4.36 5.34 14.41
CA LEU A 136 -2.91 5.18 14.29
C LEU A 136 -2.14 6.48 14.57
N GLY A 137 -2.82 7.55 14.95
CA GLY A 137 -2.21 8.88 15.16
C GLY A 137 -1.09 8.89 16.22
N GLY A 138 -1.17 8.00 17.20
CA GLY A 138 -0.13 7.86 18.23
C GLY A 138 1.18 7.21 17.75
N LEU A 139 1.18 6.60 16.57
CA LEU A 139 2.37 5.97 15.96
C LEU A 139 3.14 6.92 15.05
N VAL A 140 2.66 8.15 14.85
CA VAL A 140 3.27 9.12 13.93
C VAL A 140 4.05 10.17 14.72
N LEU A 141 5.31 10.38 14.32
CA LEU A 141 6.13 11.49 14.75
C LEU A 141 6.16 12.58 13.68
N ASP A 142 5.60 13.74 13.96
CA ASP A 142 5.62 14.89 13.05
C ASP A 142 6.92 15.67 13.20
N LEU A 143 7.82 15.53 12.23
CA LEU A 143 9.13 16.21 12.22
C LEU A 143 9.09 17.58 11.53
N ALA A 144 8.01 17.92 10.84
CA ALA A 144 7.92 19.13 10.01
C ALA A 144 7.21 20.30 10.71
N ASP A 145 6.92 20.19 12.00
CA ASP A 145 6.35 21.29 12.77
C ASP A 145 7.47 22.23 13.24
N PRO A 146 7.46 23.53 12.87
CA PRO A 146 8.49 24.49 13.26
C PRO A 146 8.60 24.71 14.79
N ASP A 147 7.55 24.43 15.55
CA ASP A 147 7.56 24.49 17.01
C ASP A 147 8.11 23.21 17.69
N THR A 148 8.80 22.38 16.93
CA THR A 148 9.08 20.96 17.21
C THR A 148 10.06 20.74 18.38
N ASN A 149 10.90 21.71 18.78
CA ASN A 149 11.89 21.47 19.83
C ASN A 149 11.30 21.14 21.21
N GLY A 150 10.01 21.45 21.46
CA GLY A 150 9.28 21.01 22.66
C GLY A 150 8.14 20.02 22.36
N ALA A 151 7.80 19.82 21.09
CA ALA A 151 6.70 18.96 20.66
C ALA A 151 7.15 17.51 20.40
N ILE A 152 8.40 17.27 20.00
CA ILE A 152 8.94 15.92 19.76
C ILE A 152 8.93 15.11 21.05
N ASP A 153 9.40 15.68 22.15
CA ASP A 153 9.42 14.99 23.44
C ASP A 153 8.02 14.57 23.89
N LYS A 154 7.03 15.47 23.69
CA LYS A 154 5.63 15.17 24.00
C LYS A 154 5.05 14.09 23.09
N GLN A 155 5.39 14.13 21.80
CA GLN A 155 4.96 13.11 20.83
C GLN A 155 5.56 11.74 21.19
N LEU A 156 6.84 11.68 21.54
CA LEU A 156 7.50 10.44 21.96
C LEU A 156 6.90 9.89 23.26
N ILE A 157 6.63 10.73 24.25
CA ILE A 157 5.95 10.31 25.49
C ILE A 157 4.56 9.74 25.17
N THR A 158 3.82 10.39 24.29
CA THR A 158 2.51 9.90 23.84
C THR A 158 2.62 8.57 23.11
N ALA A 159 3.60 8.43 22.23
CA ALA A 159 3.83 7.19 21.47
C ALA A 159 4.22 6.01 22.38
N VAL A 160 5.06 6.24 23.40
CA VAL A 160 5.42 5.21 24.40
C VAL A 160 4.20 4.78 25.22
N GLY A 161 3.29 5.71 25.50
CA GLY A 161 2.03 5.42 26.20
C GLY A 161 0.93 4.82 25.33
N PHE A 162 1.15 4.78 24.02
CA PHE A 162 0.16 4.25 23.09
C PHE A 162 0.07 2.72 23.24
N GLN A 163 -1.09 2.26 23.67
CA GLN A 163 -1.40 0.83 23.76
C GLN A 163 -2.55 0.52 22.80
N SER A 164 -2.35 -0.44 21.94
CA SER A 164 -3.45 -0.96 21.12
C SER A 164 -4.51 -1.60 22.03
N GLY A 165 -5.74 -1.12 21.94
CA GLY A 165 -6.87 -1.68 22.69
C GLY A 165 -7.39 -3.01 22.15
N VAL A 166 -6.87 -3.49 21.03
CA VAL A 166 -7.34 -4.72 20.36
C VAL A 166 -6.41 -5.89 20.71
N ALA A 167 -6.99 -6.92 21.32
CA ALA A 167 -6.26 -8.15 21.58
C ALA A 167 -5.96 -8.90 20.26
N THR A 168 -4.74 -9.42 20.11
CA THR A 168 -4.31 -10.22 18.96
C THR A 168 -5.28 -11.38 18.66
N SER A 169 -5.81 -12.01 19.71
CA SER A 169 -6.81 -13.09 19.60
C SER A 169 -8.09 -12.66 18.86
N ARG A 170 -8.49 -11.39 18.93
CA ARG A 170 -9.65 -10.90 18.20
C ARG A 170 -9.34 -10.70 16.71
N PHE A 171 -8.14 -10.25 16.38
CA PHE A 171 -7.69 -10.16 15.00
C PHE A 171 -7.67 -11.55 14.33
N ASP A 172 -7.06 -12.54 14.98
CA ASP A 172 -7.01 -13.92 14.48
C ASP A 172 -8.40 -14.50 14.26
N GLN A 173 -9.32 -14.31 15.22
CA GLN A 173 -10.70 -14.78 15.11
C GLN A 173 -11.42 -14.14 13.90
N LEU A 174 -11.29 -12.82 13.72
CA LEU A 174 -11.91 -12.12 12.59
C LEU A 174 -11.29 -12.55 11.26
N SER A 175 -9.99 -12.80 11.23
CA SER A 175 -9.29 -13.31 10.05
C SER A 175 -9.79 -14.69 9.67
N ASP A 176 -9.96 -15.61 10.63
CA ASP A 176 -10.56 -16.94 10.40
C ASP A 176 -11.98 -16.88 9.85
N GLU A 177 -12.81 -15.99 10.42
CA GLU A 177 -14.16 -15.77 9.92
C GLU A 177 -14.15 -15.25 8.47
N LEU A 178 -13.25 -14.31 8.15
CA LEU A 178 -13.11 -13.75 6.81
C LEU A 178 -12.59 -14.78 5.80
N VAL A 179 -11.65 -15.65 6.19
CA VAL A 179 -11.23 -16.81 5.38
C VAL A 179 -12.43 -17.68 5.02
N GLY A 180 -13.28 -17.98 5.99
CA GLY A 180 -14.49 -18.78 5.78
C GLY A 180 -15.48 -18.12 4.80
N VAL A 181 -15.68 -16.82 4.91
CA VAL A 181 -16.56 -16.05 4.00
C VAL A 181 -15.98 -16.01 2.59
N ARG A 182 -14.70 -15.65 2.44
CA ARG A 182 -14.01 -15.59 1.13
C ARG A 182 -14.00 -16.94 0.42
N SER A 183 -13.74 -18.02 1.15
CA SER A 183 -13.78 -19.37 0.58
C SER A 183 -15.16 -19.75 0.03
N ARG A 184 -16.24 -19.33 0.70
CA ARG A 184 -17.62 -19.56 0.20
C ARG A 184 -17.88 -18.74 -1.06
N LEU A 185 -17.48 -17.47 -1.09
CA LEU A 185 -17.63 -16.61 -2.27
C LEU A 185 -16.83 -17.11 -3.47
N THR A 186 -15.57 -17.51 -3.25
CA THR A 186 -14.71 -18.04 -4.31
C THR A 186 -15.29 -19.33 -4.87
N ARG A 187 -15.80 -20.22 -4.00
CA ARG A 187 -16.48 -21.45 -4.45
C ARG A 187 -17.72 -21.11 -5.27
N TYR A 188 -18.56 -20.20 -4.79
CA TYR A 188 -19.76 -19.77 -5.52
C TYR A 188 -19.41 -19.21 -6.91
N LEU A 189 -18.39 -18.36 -7.00
CA LEU A 189 -17.91 -17.86 -8.30
C LEU A 189 -17.38 -18.98 -9.18
N GLY A 190 -16.63 -19.91 -8.62
CA GLY A 190 -16.15 -21.09 -9.33
C GLY A 190 -17.28 -21.96 -9.87
N ASP A 191 -18.29 -22.22 -9.06
CA ASP A 191 -19.48 -22.99 -9.45
C ASP A 191 -20.32 -22.28 -10.53
N LEU A 192 -20.44 -20.92 -10.43
CA LEU A 192 -21.18 -20.12 -11.39
C LEU A 192 -20.50 -20.00 -12.76
N HIS A 193 -19.18 -19.80 -12.76
CA HIS A 193 -18.40 -19.56 -13.97
C HIS A 193 -17.63 -20.79 -14.46
N GLY A 194 -17.57 -21.85 -13.66
CA GLY A 194 -16.93 -23.11 -14.05
C GLY A 194 -17.64 -23.75 -15.28
N VAL A 195 -16.86 -24.05 -16.29
CA VAL A 195 -17.40 -24.72 -17.51
C VAL A 195 -17.64 -26.19 -17.17
N ASN A 196 -18.88 -26.63 -17.34
CA ASN A 196 -19.23 -28.05 -17.26
C ASN A 196 -18.72 -28.77 -18.51
N GLN A 197 -17.95 -29.82 -18.34
CA GLN A 197 -17.29 -30.54 -19.45
C GLN A 197 -18.30 -31.28 -20.37
N ASP A 198 -19.45 -31.67 -19.83
CA ASP A 198 -20.47 -32.38 -20.62
C ASP A 198 -21.26 -31.45 -21.53
N TRP A 199 -21.36 -30.16 -21.19
CA TRP A 199 -22.20 -29.18 -21.89
C TRP A 199 -21.41 -28.03 -22.51
N ASP A 200 -20.11 -27.98 -22.25
CA ASP A 200 -19.18 -26.93 -22.70
C ASP A 200 -19.70 -25.50 -22.41
N ALA A 201 -20.41 -25.36 -21.29
CA ALA A 201 -20.97 -24.10 -20.85
C ALA A 201 -20.98 -23.98 -19.33
N SER A 202 -20.82 -22.76 -18.81
CA SER A 202 -21.01 -22.46 -17.41
C SER A 202 -22.49 -22.15 -17.10
N ALA A 203 -22.86 -22.25 -15.82
CA ALA A 203 -24.19 -21.85 -15.37
C ALA A 203 -24.47 -20.37 -15.73
N TYR A 204 -23.47 -19.49 -15.56
CA TYR A 204 -23.59 -18.09 -15.94
C TYR A 204 -23.85 -17.90 -17.45
N GLN A 205 -23.09 -18.56 -18.30
CA GLN A 205 -23.31 -18.51 -19.76
C GLN A 205 -24.68 -19.01 -20.15
N THR A 206 -25.14 -20.09 -19.54
CA THR A 206 -26.47 -20.65 -19.78
C THR A 206 -27.57 -19.65 -19.41
N ILE A 207 -27.48 -19.00 -18.23
CA ILE A 207 -28.45 -17.98 -17.81
C ILE A 207 -28.42 -16.80 -18.78
N GLN A 208 -27.24 -16.35 -19.20
CA GLN A 208 -27.09 -15.25 -20.14
C GLN A 208 -27.69 -15.57 -21.51
N HIS A 209 -27.49 -16.77 -22.01
CA HIS A 209 -28.13 -17.23 -23.25
C HIS A 209 -29.65 -17.30 -23.13
N LEU A 210 -30.17 -17.79 -22.01
CA LEU A 210 -31.64 -17.81 -21.77
C LEU A 210 -32.21 -16.39 -21.70
N ALA A 211 -31.54 -15.46 -21.04
CA ALA A 211 -31.96 -14.06 -21.00
C ALA A 211 -32.00 -13.44 -22.42
N ASN A 212 -30.96 -13.68 -23.23
CA ASN A 212 -30.91 -13.20 -24.61
C ASN A 212 -32.04 -13.80 -25.47
N ILE A 213 -32.39 -15.08 -25.27
CA ILE A 213 -33.51 -15.73 -25.98
C ILE A 213 -34.87 -15.12 -25.54
N ALA A 214 -35.01 -14.79 -24.25
CA ALA A 214 -36.24 -14.17 -23.72
C ALA A 214 -36.48 -12.76 -24.27
N GLU A 215 -35.45 -12.06 -24.73
CA GLU A 215 -35.55 -10.74 -25.35
C GLU A 215 -35.91 -10.78 -26.84
N LEU A 216 -35.92 -11.97 -27.47
CA LEU A 216 -36.28 -12.10 -28.88
C LEU A 216 -37.78 -11.86 -29.10
N PRO A 217 -38.16 -11.18 -30.23
CA PRO A 217 -39.56 -10.91 -30.54
C PRO A 217 -40.41 -12.17 -30.75
N THR A 218 -39.78 -13.29 -31.13
CA THR A 218 -40.39 -14.60 -31.30
C THR A 218 -39.59 -15.61 -30.49
N HIS A 219 -40.21 -16.17 -29.45
CA HIS A 219 -39.60 -17.23 -28.66
C HIS A 219 -39.63 -18.56 -29.40
N PRO A 220 -38.58 -19.39 -29.32
CA PRO A 220 -38.68 -20.75 -29.82
C PRO A 220 -39.80 -21.51 -29.11
N ALA A 221 -40.61 -22.27 -29.82
CA ALA A 221 -41.63 -23.13 -29.25
C ALA A 221 -40.98 -24.18 -28.34
N THR A 222 -41.42 -24.31 -27.14
CA THR A 222 -41.05 -25.38 -26.21
C THR A 222 -41.68 -26.71 -26.63
#